data_bfd38885842902a8de0d80b01399570c
#
_entry.id   bfd38885842902a8de0d80b01399570c
#
_cell.length_a   1.000
_cell.length_b   1.000
_cell.length_c   1.000
_cell.angle_alpha   90.00
_cell.angle_beta   90.00
_cell.angle_gamma   90.00
#
_symmetry.space_group_name_H-M   'P 1'
#
loop_
_entity.id
_entity.type
_entity.pdbx_description
1 polymer ?
#
loop_
_entity_poly.entity_id
_entity_poly.type
_entity_poly.pdbx_seq_one_letter_code
_entity_poly.pdbx_strand_id
1 'polypeptide(L)'
;MKKKHTMKPQWILIFFLFSSVSYGIDISPSKNTHPDILQTPRKHWSIIPFADPKRIDKANQINFHKIQSTLKVEPNRLSLSSLKDSLTTPSLRVVLTIFNSGRRTYTFKFPDSQRFDFRIRNASNEIIYVWSEDKEFLPMVGTTILNPNDTLTYSEVVAIEELDQPLQPGTYWIDSILANYPEISTSTTLVVEP
;
A
#
# COMPACT_ATOMS: atom_id res chain seq x y z
N MET A 1 -13.42 41.68 -25.78
CA MET A 1 -12.42 40.64 -25.67
C MET A 1 -11.68 40.80 -24.35
N LYS A 2 -12.00 39.97 -23.32
CA LYS A 2 -11.30 39.97 -22.02
C LYS A 2 -10.54 38.63 -21.92
N LYS A 3 -9.20 38.72 -21.90
CA LYS A 3 -8.30 37.55 -21.70
C LYS A 3 -8.39 37.10 -20.22
N LYS A 4 -8.79 35.87 -19.99
CA LYS A 4 -8.70 35.24 -18.67
C LYS A 4 -7.24 34.79 -18.46
N HIS A 5 -6.59 35.31 -17.44
CA HIS A 5 -5.33 34.85 -16.94
C HIS A 5 -5.58 33.62 -16.04
N THR A 6 -5.13 32.46 -16.47
CA THR A 6 -5.06 31.25 -15.65
C THR A 6 -3.76 31.31 -14.84
N MET A 7 -3.87 31.50 -13.53
CA MET A 7 -2.76 31.35 -12.60
C MET A 7 -2.51 29.84 -12.37
N LYS A 8 -1.31 29.39 -12.71
CA LYS A 8 -0.83 28.03 -12.34
C LYS A 8 -0.36 28.05 -10.88
N PRO A 9 -0.69 27.06 -10.05
CA PRO A 9 -0.14 26.96 -8.70
C PRO A 9 1.35 26.63 -8.74
N GLN A 10 2.16 27.47 -8.08
CA GLN A 10 3.58 27.19 -7.85
C GLN A 10 3.70 26.19 -6.70
N TRP A 11 4.27 25.04 -6.99
CA TRP A 11 4.67 24.04 -6.00
C TRP A 11 5.94 24.52 -5.29
N ILE A 12 5.85 24.74 -4.00
CA ILE A 12 7.01 25.05 -3.15
C ILE A 12 7.73 23.75 -2.84
N LEU A 13 8.91 23.60 -3.47
CA LEU A 13 9.83 22.49 -3.20
C LEU A 13 10.61 22.81 -1.91
N ILE A 14 10.30 22.15 -0.82
CA ILE A 14 11.08 22.27 0.42
C ILE A 14 12.24 21.27 0.35
N PHE A 15 13.45 21.79 0.07
CA PHE A 15 14.69 21.03 0.19
C PHE A 15 15.12 20.95 1.66
N PHE A 16 15.13 19.75 2.23
CA PHE A 16 15.85 19.47 3.46
C PHE A 16 17.33 19.22 3.14
N LEU A 17 18.17 20.18 3.49
CA LEU A 17 19.63 20.01 3.48
C LEU A 17 20.04 19.19 4.72
N PHE A 18 20.42 17.93 4.51
CA PHE A 18 21.15 17.18 5.51
C PHE A 18 22.63 17.54 5.43
N SER A 19 23.15 18.28 6.41
CA SER A 19 24.57 18.49 6.60
C SER A 19 25.18 17.25 7.27
N SER A 20 25.99 16.50 6.52
CA SER A 20 26.79 15.41 7.05
C SER A 20 28.03 15.98 7.74
N VAL A 21 28.09 15.85 9.07
CA VAL A 21 29.31 16.10 9.84
C VAL A 21 30.13 14.81 9.85
N SER A 22 31.26 14.81 9.13
CA SER A 22 32.22 13.72 9.17
C SER A 22 33.17 13.95 10.33
N TYR A 23 33.10 13.11 11.36
CA TYR A 23 34.16 13.02 12.39
C TYR A 23 35.20 12.00 11.91
N GLY A 24 36.35 12.50 11.52
CA GLY A 24 37.55 11.68 11.33
C GLY A 24 38.13 11.26 12.67
N ILE A 25 38.17 9.95 12.93
CA ILE A 25 38.92 9.38 14.05
C ILE A 25 40.21 8.80 13.46
N ASP A 26 41.33 9.50 13.75
CA ASP A 26 42.68 9.02 13.48
C ASP A 26 43.05 7.96 14.51
N ILE A 27 43.14 6.68 14.08
CA ILE A 27 43.63 5.60 14.95
C ILE A 27 45.01 5.19 14.46
N SER A 28 46.05 5.71 15.15
CA SER A 28 47.41 5.19 15.02
C SER A 28 47.51 3.76 15.58
N PRO A 29 48.24 2.83 14.93
CA PRO A 29 48.39 1.50 15.48
C PRO A 29 49.42 1.46 16.61
N SER A 30 48.96 1.25 17.84
CA SER A 30 49.81 0.90 18.98
C SER A 30 50.29 -0.55 18.84
N LYS A 31 51.61 -0.74 18.70
CA LYS A 31 52.27 -2.03 18.83
C LYS A 31 52.30 -2.44 20.30
N ASN A 32 51.42 -3.31 20.75
CA ASN A 32 51.58 -4.04 21.98
C ASN A 32 51.77 -5.52 21.67
N THR A 33 53.01 -5.98 21.77
CA THR A 33 53.39 -7.39 21.81
C THR A 33 52.96 -7.95 23.18
N HIS A 34 51.93 -8.80 23.22
CA HIS A 34 51.60 -9.67 24.33
C HIS A 34 51.91 -11.14 23.97
N PRO A 35 52.45 -11.93 24.93
CA PRO A 35 52.91 -13.30 24.68
C PRO A 35 51.73 -14.23 24.46
N ASP A 36 51.98 -15.25 23.60
CA ASP A 36 51.11 -16.36 23.24
C ASP A 36 50.45 -17.01 24.45
N ILE A 37 49.18 -16.74 24.65
CA ILE A 37 48.29 -17.56 25.45
C ILE A 37 47.71 -18.60 24.49
N LEU A 38 48.06 -19.89 24.69
CA LEU A 38 47.47 -21.04 24.02
C LEU A 38 45.94 -20.90 23.91
N GLN A 39 45.49 -20.44 22.75
CA GLN A 39 44.07 -20.43 22.46
C GLN A 39 43.62 -21.87 22.20
N THR A 40 43.03 -22.48 23.22
CA THR A 40 42.20 -23.67 23.01
C THR A 40 41.14 -23.32 21.93
N PRO A 41 40.96 -24.16 20.90
CA PRO A 41 39.98 -23.90 19.85
C PRO A 41 38.60 -23.82 20.52
N ARG A 42 38.06 -22.61 20.62
CA ARG A 42 36.66 -22.43 21.00
C ARG A 42 35.86 -23.16 19.96
N LYS A 43 35.18 -24.25 20.36
CA LYS A 43 34.17 -24.91 19.55
C LYS A 43 33.21 -23.83 19.08
N HIS A 44 33.30 -23.46 17.80
CA HIS A 44 32.36 -22.57 17.17
C HIS A 44 31.05 -23.33 17.11
N TRP A 45 30.14 -22.99 18.03
CA TRP A 45 28.78 -23.50 17.98
C TRP A 45 28.06 -22.78 16.85
N SER A 46 28.25 -23.21 15.62
CA SER A 46 27.38 -22.88 14.53
C SER A 46 26.07 -23.68 14.69
N ILE A 47 25.24 -23.24 15.63
CA ILE A 47 23.95 -23.85 15.91
C ILE A 47 22.85 -23.19 15.03
N ILE A 48 23.15 -22.90 13.81
CA ILE A 48 22.10 -22.70 12.82
C ILE A 48 22.45 -23.67 11.69
N PRO A 49 21.81 -24.83 11.62
CA PRO A 49 21.85 -25.58 10.37
C PRO A 49 21.37 -24.53 9.34
N PHE A 50 22.18 -24.27 8.32
CA PHE A 50 21.79 -23.44 7.19
C PHE A 50 20.40 -23.91 6.79
N ALA A 51 19.40 -23.07 7.06
CA ALA A 51 18.05 -23.42 6.74
C ALA A 51 18.03 -23.64 5.24
N ASP A 52 17.69 -24.85 4.81
CA ASP A 52 17.57 -25.21 3.40
C ASP A 52 16.78 -24.09 2.71
N PRO A 53 17.32 -23.44 1.67
CA PRO A 53 16.63 -22.36 0.95
C PRO A 53 15.20 -22.75 0.58
N LYS A 54 14.97 -23.99 0.17
CA LYS A 54 13.64 -24.54 -0.10
C LYS A 54 12.71 -24.56 1.12
N ARG A 55 13.26 -24.70 2.33
CA ARG A 55 12.49 -24.61 3.58
C ARG A 55 12.15 -23.16 3.92
N ILE A 56 13.05 -22.21 3.65
CA ILE A 56 12.82 -20.77 3.84
C ILE A 56 11.74 -20.32 2.88
N ASP A 57 11.80 -20.67 1.60
CA ASP A 57 10.80 -20.32 0.61
C ASP A 57 9.43 -20.88 0.98
N LYS A 58 9.37 -22.14 1.38
CA LYS A 58 8.12 -22.75 1.86
C LYS A 58 7.61 -22.13 3.16
N ALA A 59 8.51 -21.69 4.04
CA ALA A 59 8.15 -21.02 5.28
C ALA A 59 7.57 -19.60 5.02
N ASN A 60 8.02 -18.92 3.98
CA ASN A 60 7.57 -17.58 3.60
C ASN A 60 6.35 -17.61 2.65
N GLN A 61 5.91 -18.79 2.21
CA GLN A 61 4.76 -18.89 1.32
C GLN A 61 3.48 -18.44 2.04
N ILE A 62 2.83 -17.44 1.46
CA ILE A 62 1.55 -16.92 1.97
C ILE A 62 0.45 -17.94 1.71
N ASN A 63 -0.31 -18.28 2.75
CA ASN A 63 -1.51 -19.08 2.59
C ASN A 63 -2.72 -18.15 2.40
N PHE A 64 -3.04 -17.85 1.15
CA PHE A 64 -4.15 -16.95 0.80
C PHE A 64 -5.51 -17.43 1.31
N HIS A 65 -5.73 -18.73 1.52
CA HIS A 65 -6.96 -19.24 2.13
C HIS A 65 -7.16 -18.80 3.60
N LYS A 66 -6.11 -18.29 4.24
CA LYS A 66 -6.16 -17.75 5.59
C LYS A 66 -6.19 -16.22 5.62
N ILE A 67 -6.13 -15.59 4.47
CA ILE A 67 -6.27 -14.15 4.33
C ILE A 67 -7.69 -13.84 3.88
N GLN A 68 -8.40 -13.07 4.68
CA GLN A 68 -9.75 -12.60 4.36
C GLN A 68 -9.64 -11.14 3.94
N SER A 69 -10.32 -10.77 2.87
CA SER A 69 -10.42 -9.39 2.41
C SER A 69 -11.87 -8.95 2.37
N THR A 70 -12.12 -7.72 2.80
CA THR A 70 -13.43 -7.07 2.71
C THR A 70 -13.28 -5.67 2.15
N LEU A 71 -14.24 -5.26 1.34
CA LEU A 71 -14.28 -3.93 0.75
C LEU A 71 -15.56 -3.23 1.19
N LYS A 72 -15.41 -2.02 1.69
CA LYS A 72 -16.52 -1.15 2.07
C LYS A 72 -16.45 0.14 1.27
N VAL A 73 -17.58 0.63 0.79
CA VAL A 73 -17.71 1.95 0.19
C VAL A 73 -18.71 2.77 1.00
N GLU A 74 -18.39 4.02 1.24
CA GLU A 74 -19.20 4.96 2.01
C GLU A 74 -19.32 6.28 1.26
N PRO A 75 -20.55 6.72 0.96
CA PRO A 75 -21.80 6.00 1.09
C PRO A 75 -21.92 4.85 0.07
N ASN A 76 -22.64 3.78 0.40
CA ASN A 76 -22.92 2.69 -0.52
C ASN A 76 -24.19 2.93 -1.39
N ARG A 77 -24.89 4.01 -1.15
CA ARG A 77 -26.02 4.54 -1.93
C ARG A 77 -25.83 6.03 -2.13
N LEU A 78 -26.06 6.48 -3.34
CA LEU A 78 -26.01 7.88 -3.74
C LEU A 78 -27.30 8.26 -4.43
N SER A 79 -27.85 9.43 -4.11
CA SER A 79 -28.95 10.03 -4.88
C SER A 79 -28.38 11.17 -5.74
N LEU A 80 -28.63 11.12 -7.04
CA LEU A 80 -28.18 12.17 -7.98
C LEU A 80 -28.81 13.52 -7.70
N SER A 81 -30.03 13.53 -7.17
CA SER A 81 -30.71 14.75 -6.73
C SER A 81 -29.95 15.42 -5.58
N SER A 82 -29.53 14.61 -4.57
CA SER A 82 -28.77 15.12 -3.43
C SER A 82 -27.36 15.60 -3.81
N LEU A 83 -26.75 15.04 -4.87
CA LEU A 83 -25.44 15.47 -5.36
C LEU A 83 -25.48 16.87 -5.96
N LYS A 84 -26.60 17.25 -6.60
CA LYS A 84 -26.77 18.57 -7.23
C LYS A 84 -26.95 19.68 -6.21
N ASP A 85 -27.56 19.37 -5.08
CA ASP A 85 -27.89 20.35 -4.03
C ASP A 85 -26.81 20.46 -2.95
N SER A 86 -25.76 19.65 -3.03
CA SER A 86 -24.68 19.63 -2.05
C SER A 86 -23.78 20.87 -2.17
N LEU A 87 -23.56 21.57 -1.04
CA LEU A 87 -22.56 22.64 -0.93
C LEU A 87 -21.13 22.10 -0.81
N THR A 88 -20.98 20.79 -0.62
CA THR A 88 -19.69 20.09 -0.51
C THR A 88 -19.49 19.15 -1.70
N THR A 89 -18.25 19.01 -2.15
CA THR A 89 -17.91 18.04 -3.21
C THR A 89 -18.27 16.63 -2.75
N PRO A 90 -19.24 15.96 -3.41
CA PRO A 90 -19.61 14.61 -3.04
C PRO A 90 -18.46 13.64 -3.30
N SER A 91 -18.23 12.72 -2.39
CA SER A 91 -17.11 11.79 -2.45
C SER A 91 -17.50 10.39 -2.02
N LEU A 92 -16.71 9.43 -2.47
CA LEU A 92 -16.77 8.02 -2.08
C LEU A 92 -15.55 7.70 -1.23
N ARG A 93 -15.75 7.16 -0.04
CA ARG A 93 -14.69 6.56 0.76
C ARG A 93 -14.65 5.07 0.49
N VAL A 94 -13.52 4.60 -0.06
CA VAL A 94 -13.26 3.18 -0.35
C VAL A 94 -12.31 2.65 0.71
N VAL A 95 -12.69 1.56 1.40
CA VAL A 95 -11.93 0.97 2.50
C VAL A 95 -11.70 -0.52 2.23
N LEU A 96 -10.45 -0.90 1.97
CA LEU A 96 -10.01 -2.29 1.88
C LEU A 96 -9.48 -2.74 3.24
N THR A 97 -10.03 -3.83 3.77
CA THR A 97 -9.59 -4.45 5.01
C THR A 97 -9.12 -5.86 4.73
N ILE A 98 -7.93 -6.21 5.25
CA ILE A 98 -7.29 -7.51 5.08
C ILE A 98 -7.01 -8.10 6.45
N PHE A 99 -7.55 -9.27 6.74
CA PHE A 99 -7.47 -9.95 8.03
C PHE A 99 -6.76 -11.29 7.89
N ASN A 100 -5.83 -11.58 8.80
CA ASN A 100 -5.15 -12.87 8.89
C ASN A 100 -5.86 -13.79 9.89
N SER A 101 -6.68 -14.70 9.39
CA SER A 101 -7.35 -15.73 10.20
C SER A 101 -6.46 -16.95 10.51
N GLY A 102 -5.21 -16.94 10.04
CA GLY A 102 -4.25 -18.01 10.24
C GLY A 102 -3.46 -17.88 11.54
N ARG A 103 -2.51 -18.81 11.71
CA ARG A 103 -1.62 -18.84 12.89
C ARG A 103 -0.20 -18.40 12.58
N ARG A 104 0.06 -17.95 11.35
CA ARG A 104 1.39 -17.56 10.88
C ARG A 104 1.42 -16.08 10.55
N THR A 105 2.54 -15.45 10.81
CA THR A 105 2.85 -14.12 10.32
C THR A 105 3.15 -14.19 8.83
N TYR A 106 2.58 -13.27 8.06
CA TYR A 106 2.86 -13.08 6.64
C TYR A 106 3.55 -11.74 6.41
N THR A 107 4.47 -11.71 5.45
CA THR A 107 5.16 -10.50 5.02
C THR A 107 4.83 -10.24 3.56
N PHE A 108 4.13 -9.15 3.30
CA PHE A 108 3.85 -8.66 1.96
C PHE A 108 4.98 -7.75 1.50
N LYS A 109 5.46 -7.95 0.26
CA LYS A 109 6.50 -7.15 -0.37
C LYS A 109 5.92 -6.39 -1.55
N PHE A 110 6.22 -5.10 -1.63
CA PHE A 110 5.75 -4.20 -2.68
C PHE A 110 6.95 -3.61 -3.41
N PRO A 111 6.96 -3.59 -4.75
CA PRO A 111 8.07 -3.07 -5.54
C PRO A 111 8.19 -1.54 -5.45
N ASP A 112 7.13 -0.87 -5.07
CA ASP A 112 7.00 0.59 -4.97
C ASP A 112 6.19 1.02 -3.75
N SER A 113 5.76 2.27 -3.72
CA SER A 113 4.94 2.82 -2.64
C SER A 113 3.45 2.46 -2.72
N GLN A 114 2.97 1.85 -3.80
CA GLN A 114 1.59 1.38 -3.93
C GLN A 114 1.33 0.22 -2.96
N ARG A 115 0.19 0.26 -2.27
CA ARG A 115 -0.22 -0.81 -1.33
C ARG A 115 -1.48 -1.50 -1.75
N PHE A 116 -2.39 -0.80 -2.39
CA PHE A 116 -3.62 -1.36 -2.92
C PHE A 116 -4.05 -0.60 -4.16
N ASP A 117 -5.04 -1.12 -4.85
CA ASP A 117 -5.68 -0.47 -5.97
C ASP A 117 -7.18 -0.76 -5.96
N PHE A 118 -7.96 0.06 -6.64
CA PHE A 118 -9.36 -0.23 -6.90
C PHE A 118 -9.84 0.41 -8.20
N ARG A 119 -10.88 -0.19 -8.75
CA ARG A 119 -11.56 0.29 -9.95
C ARG A 119 -13.06 0.26 -9.77
N ILE A 120 -13.74 1.11 -10.51
CA ILE A 120 -15.20 1.18 -10.55
C ILE A 120 -15.67 0.75 -11.93
N ARG A 121 -16.64 -0.18 -11.98
CA ARG A 121 -17.26 -0.67 -13.20
C ARG A 121 -18.76 -0.39 -13.19
N ASN A 122 -19.31 -0.05 -14.36
CA ASN A 122 -20.75 0.10 -14.55
C ASN A 122 -21.46 -1.26 -14.77
N ALA A 123 -22.78 -1.22 -14.95
CA ALA A 123 -23.60 -2.42 -15.19
C ALA A 123 -23.23 -3.18 -16.49
N SER A 124 -22.62 -2.51 -17.45
CA SER A 124 -22.11 -3.12 -18.69
C SER A 124 -20.71 -3.72 -18.54
N ASN A 125 -20.17 -3.76 -17.29
CA ASN A 125 -18.82 -4.20 -16.96
C ASN A 125 -17.71 -3.32 -17.55
N GLU A 126 -18.04 -2.11 -17.97
CA GLU A 126 -17.09 -1.11 -18.44
C GLU A 126 -16.42 -0.42 -17.22
N ILE A 127 -15.11 -0.29 -17.29
CA ILE A 127 -14.34 0.43 -16.26
C ILE A 127 -14.55 1.92 -16.49
N ILE A 128 -14.98 2.62 -15.46
CA ILE A 128 -15.23 4.06 -15.47
C ILE A 128 -14.29 4.83 -14.53
N TYR A 129 -13.42 4.14 -13.83
CA TYR A 129 -12.40 4.73 -12.97
C TYR A 129 -11.41 3.67 -12.52
N VAL A 130 -10.12 4.02 -12.51
CA VAL A 130 -9.03 3.26 -11.88
C VAL A 130 -8.22 4.20 -11.01
N TRP A 131 -8.20 3.94 -9.71
CA TRP A 131 -7.57 4.85 -8.73
C TRP A 131 -6.09 5.11 -8.99
N SER A 132 -5.36 4.09 -9.47
CA SER A 132 -3.91 4.20 -9.69
C SER A 132 -3.51 4.92 -10.97
N GLU A 133 -4.44 5.15 -11.94
CA GLU A 133 -4.07 5.72 -13.24
C GLU A 133 -3.51 7.14 -13.15
N ASP A 134 -4.01 7.95 -12.22
CA ASP A 134 -3.57 9.33 -12.00
C ASP A 134 -2.55 9.47 -10.86
N LYS A 135 -1.97 8.36 -10.37
CA LYS A 135 -1.05 8.37 -9.22
C LYS A 135 0.37 8.06 -9.65
N GLU A 136 1.30 8.78 -9.07
CA GLU A 136 2.73 8.45 -9.15
C GLU A 136 3.17 7.72 -7.89
N PHE A 137 3.77 6.54 -8.07
CA PHE A 137 4.29 5.74 -6.97
C PHE A 137 5.80 5.79 -6.93
N LEU A 138 6.36 6.05 -5.75
CA LEU A 138 7.80 6.06 -5.56
C LEU A 138 8.37 4.65 -5.76
N PRO A 139 9.46 4.47 -6.57
CA PRO A 139 10.09 3.17 -6.81
C PRO A 139 10.91 2.73 -5.58
N MET A 140 10.24 2.49 -4.47
CA MET A 140 10.85 2.13 -3.21
C MET A 140 10.22 0.84 -2.68
N VAL A 141 11.03 -0.23 -2.65
CA VAL A 141 10.60 -1.51 -2.09
C VAL A 141 10.14 -1.34 -0.65
N GLY A 142 8.91 -1.77 -0.39
CA GLY A 142 8.32 -1.73 0.95
C GLY A 142 7.91 -3.12 1.42
N THR A 143 7.75 -3.26 2.73
CA THR A 143 7.22 -4.48 3.35
C THR A 143 6.13 -4.13 4.35
N THR A 144 5.12 -5.00 4.43
CA THR A 144 4.07 -4.93 5.45
C THR A 144 3.93 -6.29 6.12
N ILE A 145 3.91 -6.30 7.44
CA ILE A 145 3.79 -7.52 8.23
C ILE A 145 2.33 -7.64 8.71
N LEU A 146 1.77 -8.83 8.59
CA LEU A 146 0.42 -9.16 9.06
C LEU A 146 0.51 -10.38 9.98
N ASN A 147 0.47 -10.16 11.30
CA ASN A 147 0.52 -11.22 12.29
C ASN A 147 -0.81 -11.99 12.37
N PRO A 148 -0.84 -13.16 13.05
CA PRO A 148 -2.10 -13.84 13.36
C PRO A 148 -3.10 -12.93 14.07
N ASN A 149 -4.34 -12.93 13.57
CA ASN A 149 -5.46 -12.10 14.03
C ASN A 149 -5.27 -10.58 13.86
N ASP A 150 -4.22 -10.14 13.14
CA ASP A 150 -4.04 -8.74 12.78
C ASP A 150 -4.90 -8.38 11.56
N THR A 151 -5.13 -7.07 11.44
CA THR A 151 -5.86 -6.45 10.34
C THR A 151 -5.03 -5.32 9.74
N LEU A 152 -4.95 -5.29 8.42
CA LEU A 152 -4.46 -4.14 7.65
C LEU A 152 -5.67 -3.43 7.05
N THR A 153 -5.64 -2.10 7.07
CA THR A 153 -6.70 -1.28 6.48
C THR A 153 -6.08 -0.22 5.60
N TYR A 154 -6.57 -0.13 4.38
CA TYR A 154 -6.23 0.91 3.41
C TYR A 154 -7.50 1.65 3.04
N SER A 155 -7.44 2.98 2.96
CA SER A 155 -8.62 3.77 2.61
C SER A 155 -8.25 4.99 1.78
N GLU A 156 -9.11 5.29 0.81
CA GLU A 156 -9.01 6.48 -0.03
C GLU A 156 -10.37 7.16 -0.15
N VAL A 157 -10.32 8.45 -0.41
CA VAL A 157 -11.50 9.26 -0.68
C VAL A 157 -11.37 9.80 -2.11
N VAL A 158 -12.36 9.49 -2.94
CA VAL A 158 -12.43 9.90 -4.34
C VAL A 158 -13.60 10.85 -4.50
N ALA A 159 -13.35 12.03 -5.02
CA ALA A 159 -14.44 12.93 -5.39
C ALA A 159 -15.18 12.37 -6.61
N ILE A 160 -16.51 12.47 -6.62
CA ILE A 160 -17.32 11.94 -7.74
C ILE A 160 -16.97 12.65 -9.06
N GLU A 161 -16.50 13.87 -9.00
CA GLU A 161 -16.02 14.62 -10.16
C GLU A 161 -14.69 14.12 -10.75
N GLU A 162 -13.94 13.30 -10.02
CA GLU A 162 -12.71 12.65 -10.52
C GLU A 162 -13.00 11.42 -11.39
N LEU A 163 -14.25 10.95 -11.42
CA LEU A 163 -14.62 9.80 -12.25
C LEU A 163 -14.60 10.18 -13.73
N ASP A 164 -14.08 9.29 -14.59
CA ASP A 164 -13.94 9.51 -16.04
C ASP A 164 -15.29 9.75 -16.72
N GLN A 165 -16.36 9.25 -16.12
CA GLN A 165 -17.72 9.39 -16.64
C GLN A 165 -18.70 9.79 -15.52
N PRO A 166 -19.67 10.67 -15.80
CA PRO A 166 -20.72 11.00 -14.85
C PRO A 166 -21.53 9.77 -14.45
N LEU A 167 -21.79 9.63 -13.15
CA LEU A 167 -22.64 8.56 -12.65
C LEU A 167 -24.07 8.69 -13.21
N GLN A 168 -24.63 7.57 -13.61
CA GLN A 168 -26.02 7.42 -14.01
C GLN A 168 -26.77 6.54 -13.00
N PRO A 169 -28.10 6.61 -12.89
CA PRO A 169 -28.85 5.70 -12.05
C PRO A 169 -28.52 4.24 -12.40
N GLY A 170 -28.19 3.43 -11.39
CA GLY A 170 -27.83 2.03 -11.59
C GLY A 170 -26.93 1.47 -10.50
N THR A 171 -26.49 0.24 -10.71
CA THR A 171 -25.55 -0.45 -9.82
C THR A 171 -24.16 -0.45 -10.43
N TYR A 172 -23.17 -0.08 -9.61
CA TYR A 172 -21.75 -0.10 -9.93
C TYR A 172 -21.05 -1.15 -9.07
N TRP A 173 -20.00 -1.74 -9.60
CA TRP A 173 -19.11 -2.65 -8.86
C TRP A 173 -17.80 -1.94 -8.58
N ILE A 174 -17.35 -2.03 -7.34
CA ILE A 174 -16.04 -1.54 -6.93
C ILE A 174 -15.22 -2.76 -6.59
N ASP A 175 -14.18 -3.01 -7.37
CA ASP A 175 -13.24 -4.11 -7.16
C ASP A 175 -11.95 -3.54 -6.58
N SER A 176 -11.40 -4.17 -5.55
CA SER A 176 -10.10 -3.78 -4.98
C SER A 176 -9.18 -4.98 -4.84
N ILE A 177 -7.89 -4.70 -4.96
CA ILE A 177 -6.81 -5.68 -4.82
C ILE A 177 -5.73 -5.14 -3.90
N LEU A 178 -5.02 -6.03 -3.20
CA LEU A 178 -3.75 -5.70 -2.60
C LEU A 178 -2.68 -5.66 -3.70
N ALA A 179 -1.96 -4.54 -3.83
CA ALA A 179 -0.93 -4.37 -4.84
C ALA A 179 0.09 -5.53 -4.78
N ASN A 180 0.48 -6.06 -5.94
CA ASN A 180 1.36 -7.23 -6.11
C ASN A 180 0.79 -8.57 -5.58
N TYR A 181 -0.48 -8.60 -5.09
CA TYR A 181 -1.12 -9.82 -4.57
C TYR A 181 -2.57 -9.93 -5.09
N PRO A 182 -2.76 -10.28 -6.38
CA PRO A 182 -4.09 -10.37 -6.99
C PRO A 182 -5.00 -11.43 -6.35
N GLU A 183 -4.43 -12.40 -5.63
CA GLU A 183 -5.19 -13.39 -4.86
C GLU A 183 -5.95 -12.76 -3.68
N ILE A 184 -5.52 -11.57 -3.23
CA ILE A 184 -6.20 -10.77 -2.21
C ILE A 184 -7.00 -9.70 -2.92
N SER A 185 -8.14 -10.12 -3.47
CA SER A 185 -9.09 -9.26 -4.16
C SER A 185 -10.48 -9.40 -3.56
N THR A 186 -11.26 -8.34 -3.67
CA THR A 186 -12.65 -8.33 -3.16
C THR A 186 -13.45 -7.25 -3.88
N SER A 187 -14.76 -7.41 -3.90
CA SER A 187 -15.68 -6.50 -4.57
C SER A 187 -16.82 -6.10 -3.65
N THR A 188 -17.36 -4.90 -3.89
CA THR A 188 -18.60 -4.42 -3.27
C THR A 188 -19.43 -3.66 -4.31
N THR A 189 -20.65 -3.28 -3.95
CA THR A 189 -21.55 -2.54 -4.83
C THR A 189 -21.84 -1.14 -4.30
N LEU A 190 -21.98 -0.20 -5.24
CA LEU A 190 -22.49 1.14 -5.05
C LEU A 190 -23.80 1.25 -5.84
N VAL A 191 -24.87 1.72 -5.21
CA VAL A 191 -26.16 1.97 -5.87
C VAL A 191 -26.33 3.48 -6.07
N VAL A 192 -26.60 3.87 -7.30
CA VAL A 192 -26.91 5.26 -7.66
C VAL A 192 -28.38 5.38 -7.98
N GLU A 193 -29.09 6.20 -7.22
CA GLU A 193 -30.52 6.48 -7.35
C GLU A 193 -30.72 7.82 -8.10
N PRO A 194 -31.86 8.00 -8.78
CA PRO A 194 -32.21 9.25 -9.48
C PRO A 194 -32.17 10.50 -8.61
#